data_d82808d1a0c6b7d5f09a436b5a7fbd41
#
_entry.id   d82808d1a0c6b7d5f09a436b5a7fbd41
#
_cell.length_a   1.000
_cell.length_b   1.000
_cell.length_c   1.000
_cell.angle_alpha   90.00
_cell.angle_beta   90.00
_cell.angle_gamma   90.00
#
_symmetry.space_group_name_H-M   'P 1'
#
loop_
_entity.id
_entity.type
_entity.pdbx_description
1 polymer ?
#
loop_
_entity_poly.entity_id
_entity_poly.type
_entity_poly.pdbx_seq_one_letter_code
_entity_poly.pdbx_strand_id
1 'polypeptide(L)'
;MNSFAEILLIAIFMSAACALPGNFLVLRRMSMLTDAISHTVLLGIVLTFLAVGSLDSPLLIIGASLMGVLTVWLIELLYQSRLVASDSAIGLIFPLLFSIAVILVTRYAGNVHLDTDCILLGELAFAPFDRLIINGMDLGAKGLYLSLIHIS
;
A
#
# COMPACT_ATOMS: atom_id res chain seq x y z
N MET A 1 -17.26 15.26 -16.52
CA MET A 1 -15.98 14.82 -17.10
C MET A 1 -16.15 13.41 -17.60
N ASN A 2 -15.48 13.02 -18.68
CA ASN A 2 -15.54 11.64 -19.16
C ASN A 2 -14.75 10.77 -18.19
N SER A 3 -15.28 9.59 -17.82
CA SER A 3 -14.62 8.66 -16.88
C SER A 3 -13.17 8.36 -17.27
N PHE A 4 -12.87 8.32 -18.55
CA PHE A 4 -11.51 8.15 -19.06
C PHE A 4 -10.58 9.31 -18.69
N ALA A 5 -11.06 10.56 -18.76
CA ALA A 5 -10.28 11.73 -18.38
C ALA A 5 -10.01 11.76 -16.86
N GLU A 6 -10.97 11.32 -16.05
CA GLU A 6 -10.79 11.19 -14.59
C GLU A 6 -9.73 10.16 -14.24
N ILE A 7 -9.78 8.97 -14.86
CA ILE A 7 -8.77 7.92 -14.67
C ILE A 7 -7.37 8.44 -15.04
N LEU A 8 -7.27 9.14 -16.17
CA LEU A 8 -5.99 9.65 -16.68
C LEU A 8 -5.40 10.72 -15.76
N LEU A 9 -6.23 11.62 -15.24
CA LEU A 9 -5.81 12.62 -14.25
C LEU A 9 -5.35 11.96 -12.94
N ILE A 10 -6.10 11.00 -12.42
CA ILE A 10 -5.71 10.26 -11.21
C ILE A 10 -4.36 9.57 -11.44
N ALA A 11 -4.18 8.88 -12.57
CA ALA A 11 -2.93 8.21 -12.91
C ALA A 11 -1.74 9.17 -12.96
N ILE A 12 -1.91 10.35 -13.55
CA ILE A 12 -0.85 11.37 -13.64
C ILE A 12 -0.48 11.88 -12.25
N PHE A 13 -1.46 12.25 -11.42
CA PHE A 13 -1.19 12.76 -10.08
C PHE A 13 -0.60 11.69 -9.17
N MET A 14 -1.10 10.45 -9.22
CA MET A 14 -0.54 9.35 -8.44
C MET A 14 0.89 9.02 -8.84
N SER A 15 1.19 8.99 -10.15
CA SER A 15 2.56 8.75 -10.61
C SER A 15 3.51 9.88 -10.21
N ALA A 16 3.07 11.14 -10.25
CA ALA A 16 3.86 12.27 -9.77
C ALA A 16 4.11 12.19 -8.26
N ALA A 17 3.08 11.85 -7.47
CA ALA A 17 3.19 11.65 -6.03
C ALA A 17 4.19 10.55 -5.66
N CYS A 18 4.17 9.44 -6.39
CA CYS A 18 5.10 8.32 -6.18
C CYS A 18 6.52 8.62 -6.69
N ALA A 19 6.67 9.43 -7.72
CA ALA A 19 7.98 9.76 -8.30
C ALA A 19 8.87 10.56 -7.33
N LEU A 20 8.29 11.43 -6.50
CA LEU A 20 9.05 12.25 -5.55
C LEU A 20 9.79 11.38 -4.50
N PRO A 21 9.12 10.55 -3.70
CA PRO A 21 9.80 9.67 -2.75
C PRO A 21 10.63 8.59 -3.46
N GLY A 22 10.19 8.10 -4.63
CA GLY A 22 10.92 7.11 -5.43
C GLY A 22 12.31 7.59 -5.84
N ASN A 23 12.45 8.81 -6.35
CA ASN A 23 13.75 9.39 -6.67
C ASN A 23 14.68 9.46 -5.45
N PHE A 24 14.14 9.83 -4.30
CA PHE A 24 14.93 9.88 -3.06
C PHE A 24 15.44 8.51 -2.63
N LEU A 25 14.60 7.47 -2.74
CA LEU A 25 14.99 6.09 -2.43
C LEU A 25 16.05 5.54 -3.38
N VAL A 26 15.94 5.86 -4.68
CA VAL A 26 16.95 5.48 -5.68
C VAL A 26 18.30 6.13 -5.38
N LEU A 27 18.29 7.43 -5.05
CA LEU A 27 19.52 8.15 -4.67
C LEU A 27 20.18 7.58 -3.41
N ARG A 28 19.39 7.05 -2.49
CA ARG A 28 19.88 6.34 -1.30
C ARG A 28 20.26 4.87 -1.54
N ARG A 29 20.14 4.38 -2.76
CA ARG A 29 20.37 2.96 -3.12
C ARG A 29 19.46 1.99 -2.36
N MET A 30 18.25 2.41 -2.02
CA MET A 30 17.26 1.62 -1.28
C MET A 30 16.00 1.39 -2.12
N SER A 31 16.15 1.24 -3.45
CA SER A 31 15.03 1.07 -4.36
C SER A 31 14.16 -0.16 -4.07
N MET A 32 14.77 -1.24 -3.59
CA MET A 32 14.04 -2.46 -3.20
C MET A 32 13.16 -2.31 -1.96
N LEU A 33 13.36 -1.24 -1.17
CA LEU A 33 12.57 -1.00 0.04
C LEU A 33 11.09 -0.73 -0.29
N THR A 34 10.83 -0.05 -1.39
CA THR A 34 9.45 0.25 -1.83
C THR A 34 8.69 -1.03 -2.15
N ASP A 35 9.33 -1.95 -2.86
CA ASP A 35 8.76 -3.25 -3.19
C ASP A 35 8.50 -4.08 -1.92
N ALA A 36 9.47 -4.11 -1.00
CA ALA A 36 9.32 -4.78 0.28
C ALA A 36 8.12 -4.24 1.09
N ILE A 37 7.94 -2.92 1.15
CA ILE A 37 6.83 -2.30 1.88
C ILE A 37 5.49 -2.66 1.21
N SER A 38 5.38 -2.54 -0.11
CA SER A 38 4.13 -2.79 -0.82
C SER A 38 3.60 -4.22 -0.58
N HIS A 39 4.47 -5.21 -0.56
CA HIS A 39 4.07 -6.58 -0.27
C HIS A 39 3.81 -6.86 1.22
N THR A 40 4.55 -6.24 2.14
CA THR A 40 4.36 -6.46 3.57
C THR A 40 3.15 -5.74 4.14
N VAL A 41 2.66 -4.69 3.47
CA VAL A 41 1.39 -4.02 3.78
C VAL A 41 0.22 -5.01 3.76
N LEU A 42 0.24 -6.03 2.90
CA LEU A 42 -0.75 -7.09 2.87
C LEU A 42 -0.89 -7.77 4.26
N LEU A 43 0.23 -8.04 4.94
CA LEU A 43 0.19 -8.62 6.28
C LEU A 43 -0.56 -7.70 7.26
N GLY A 44 -0.34 -6.39 7.20
CA GLY A 44 -1.04 -5.41 8.02
C GLY A 44 -2.54 -5.39 7.76
N ILE A 45 -2.94 -5.43 6.49
CA ILE A 45 -4.36 -5.49 6.09
C ILE A 45 -5.00 -6.77 6.62
N VAL A 46 -4.36 -7.93 6.43
CA VAL A 46 -4.88 -9.23 6.86
C VAL A 46 -5.02 -9.31 8.37
N LEU A 47 -4.02 -8.87 9.13
CA LEU A 47 -4.08 -8.87 10.60
C LEU A 47 -5.21 -7.97 11.11
N THR A 48 -5.35 -6.78 10.53
CA THR A 48 -6.43 -5.85 10.92
C THR A 48 -7.79 -6.40 10.53
N PHE A 49 -7.92 -7.01 9.34
CA PHE A 49 -9.15 -7.67 8.92
C PHE A 49 -9.56 -8.80 9.88
N LEU A 50 -8.61 -9.63 10.30
CA LEU A 50 -8.88 -10.70 11.28
C LEU A 50 -9.33 -10.15 12.65
N ALA A 51 -8.87 -8.96 13.01
CA ALA A 51 -9.26 -8.32 14.28
C ALA A 51 -10.62 -7.62 14.21
N VAL A 52 -10.94 -6.99 13.08
CA VAL A 52 -12.12 -6.11 12.91
C VAL A 52 -13.28 -6.84 12.23
N GLY A 53 -12.99 -7.81 11.34
CA GLY A 53 -13.99 -8.58 10.60
C GLY A 53 -14.69 -7.85 9.45
N SER A 54 -14.25 -6.62 9.10
CA SER A 54 -14.84 -5.83 8.01
C SER A 54 -13.76 -5.21 7.13
N LEU A 55 -13.98 -5.24 5.80
CA LEU A 55 -13.06 -4.64 4.81
C LEU A 55 -13.28 -3.13 4.64
N ASP A 56 -14.44 -2.60 5.02
CA ASP A 56 -14.78 -1.18 4.86
C ASP A 56 -14.28 -0.29 6.02
N SER A 57 -13.57 -0.89 6.98
CA SER A 57 -13.10 -0.16 8.16
C SER A 57 -11.86 0.69 7.83
N PRO A 58 -11.83 1.99 8.20
CA PRO A 58 -10.63 2.82 8.06
C PRO A 58 -9.44 2.30 8.88
N LEU A 59 -9.68 1.39 9.83
CA LEU A 59 -8.63 0.73 10.61
C LEU A 59 -7.68 -0.10 9.74
N LEU A 60 -8.12 -0.56 8.56
CA LEU A 60 -7.26 -1.29 7.63
C LEU A 60 -6.08 -0.40 7.15
N ILE A 61 -6.35 0.88 6.90
CA ILE A 61 -5.31 1.84 6.49
C ILE A 61 -4.29 2.02 7.61
N ILE A 62 -4.75 2.09 8.86
CA ILE A 62 -3.88 2.19 10.03
C ILE A 62 -3.02 0.93 10.16
N GLY A 63 -3.62 -0.25 10.04
CA GLY A 63 -2.90 -1.53 10.10
C GLY A 63 -1.87 -1.68 8.99
N ALA A 64 -2.23 -1.29 7.77
CA ALA A 64 -1.35 -1.25 6.61
C ALA A 64 -0.14 -0.32 6.85
N SER A 65 -0.41 0.90 7.32
CA SER A 65 0.62 1.91 7.60
C SER A 65 1.56 1.47 8.73
N LEU A 66 1.02 0.91 9.80
CA LEU A 66 1.78 0.37 10.92
C LEU A 66 2.71 -0.76 10.47
N MET A 67 2.22 -1.63 9.60
CA MET A 67 3.03 -2.73 9.07
C MET A 67 4.14 -2.24 8.17
N GLY A 68 3.91 -1.22 7.34
CA GLY A 68 4.94 -0.57 6.55
C GLY A 68 6.07 0.01 7.42
N VAL A 69 5.71 0.73 8.48
CA VAL A 69 6.69 1.28 9.44
C VAL A 69 7.46 0.16 10.16
N LEU A 70 6.77 -0.89 10.59
CA LEU A 70 7.39 -2.04 11.24
C LEU A 70 8.37 -2.76 10.31
N THR A 71 8.06 -2.88 9.04
CA THR A 71 8.94 -3.47 8.03
C THR A 71 10.24 -2.68 7.91
N VAL A 72 10.15 -1.35 7.78
CA VAL A 72 11.34 -0.48 7.71
C VAL A 72 12.15 -0.59 8.98
N TRP A 73 11.51 -0.58 10.14
CA TRP A 73 12.16 -0.71 11.43
C TRP A 73 12.91 -2.05 11.59
N LEU A 74 12.31 -3.16 11.16
CA LEU A 74 12.97 -4.48 11.19
C LEU A 74 14.18 -4.54 10.25
N ILE A 75 14.06 -3.97 9.06
CA ILE A 75 15.16 -3.90 8.10
C ILE A 75 16.30 -3.08 8.68
N GLU A 76 16.00 -1.92 9.26
CA GLU A 76 17.00 -1.05 9.89
C GLU A 76 17.68 -1.73 11.08
N LEU A 77 16.93 -2.42 11.93
CA LEU A 77 17.45 -3.18 13.06
C LEU A 77 18.43 -4.26 12.61
N LEU A 78 18.09 -4.98 11.54
CA LEU A 78 18.95 -6.01 10.96
C LEU A 78 20.21 -5.40 10.33
N TYR A 79 20.05 -4.28 9.63
CA TYR A 79 21.18 -3.56 9.04
C TYR A 79 22.15 -3.02 10.11
N GLN A 80 21.63 -2.48 11.22
CA GLN A 80 22.45 -1.97 12.35
C GLN A 80 23.26 -3.06 13.05
N SER A 81 22.82 -4.32 12.96
CA SER A 81 23.59 -5.44 13.51
C SER A 81 24.94 -5.64 12.82
N ARG A 82 25.16 -5.00 11.67
CA ARG A 82 26.35 -5.12 10.80
C ARG A 82 26.65 -6.55 10.32
N LEU A 83 25.72 -7.47 10.50
CA LEU A 83 25.86 -8.86 10.05
C LEU A 83 25.54 -9.00 8.56
N VAL A 84 24.71 -8.10 8.03
CA VAL A 84 24.24 -8.14 6.64
C VAL A 84 24.28 -6.76 5.99
N ALA A 85 24.42 -6.73 4.67
CA ALA A 85 24.30 -5.52 3.87
C ALA A 85 22.82 -5.07 3.79
N SER A 86 22.57 -3.81 3.46
CA SER A 86 21.21 -3.22 3.38
C SER A 86 20.28 -4.04 2.46
N ASP A 87 20.73 -4.38 1.25
CA ASP A 87 19.94 -5.13 0.30
C ASP A 87 19.63 -6.56 0.78
N SER A 88 20.60 -7.17 1.50
CA SER A 88 20.41 -8.48 2.11
C SER A 88 19.41 -8.45 3.27
N ALA A 89 19.39 -7.37 4.06
CA ALA A 89 18.41 -7.18 5.12
C ALA A 89 16.98 -7.08 4.55
N ILE A 90 16.81 -6.34 3.47
CA ILE A 90 15.52 -6.24 2.75
C ILE A 90 15.12 -7.64 2.23
N GLY A 91 16.04 -8.33 1.56
CA GLY A 91 15.80 -9.66 0.98
C GLY A 91 15.50 -10.77 2.01
N LEU A 92 15.82 -10.58 3.29
CA LEU A 92 15.46 -11.49 4.37
C LEU A 92 14.11 -11.15 5.01
N ILE A 93 13.89 -9.88 5.35
CA ILE A 93 12.68 -9.44 6.07
C ILE A 93 11.44 -9.51 5.18
N PHE A 94 11.55 -9.06 3.91
CA PHE A 94 10.43 -9.05 2.98
C PHE A 94 9.79 -10.44 2.77
N PRO A 95 10.53 -11.49 2.34
CA PRO A 95 9.93 -12.80 2.11
C PRO A 95 9.39 -13.44 3.39
N LEU A 96 10.01 -13.16 4.53
CA LEU A 96 9.55 -13.65 5.83
C LEU A 96 8.16 -13.08 6.15
N LEU A 97 7.98 -11.77 6.10
CA LEU A 97 6.70 -11.12 6.40
C LEU A 97 5.63 -11.46 5.37
N PHE A 98 5.99 -11.48 4.09
CA PHE A 98 5.08 -11.86 3.02
C PHE A 98 4.61 -13.31 3.13
N SER A 99 5.50 -14.24 3.46
CA SER A 99 5.14 -15.64 3.69
C SER A 99 4.14 -15.81 4.83
N ILE A 100 4.30 -15.06 5.91
CA ILE A 100 3.35 -15.04 7.02
C ILE A 100 1.99 -14.53 6.55
N ALA A 101 1.96 -13.45 5.74
CA ALA A 101 0.73 -12.92 5.16
C ALA A 101 -0.01 -13.97 4.34
N VAL A 102 0.70 -14.64 3.42
CA VAL A 102 0.12 -15.68 2.54
C VAL A 102 -0.44 -16.84 3.36
N ILE A 103 0.29 -17.30 4.38
CA ILE A 103 -0.19 -18.39 5.26
C ILE A 103 -1.46 -17.96 6.00
N LEU A 104 -1.52 -16.74 6.52
CA LEU A 104 -2.70 -16.21 7.21
C LEU A 104 -3.90 -16.09 6.27
N VAL A 105 -3.71 -15.55 5.08
CA VAL A 105 -4.77 -15.47 4.05
C VAL A 105 -5.31 -16.86 3.74
N THR A 106 -4.42 -17.81 3.45
CA THR A 106 -4.81 -19.17 3.07
C THR A 106 -5.55 -19.90 4.19
N ARG A 107 -5.18 -19.66 5.45
CA ARG A 107 -5.77 -20.36 6.60
C ARG A 107 -7.08 -19.74 7.08
N TYR A 108 -7.20 -18.43 7.09
CA TYR A 108 -8.27 -17.71 7.76
C TYR A 108 -9.17 -16.90 6.83
N ALA A 109 -8.68 -16.51 5.68
CA ALA A 109 -9.44 -15.70 4.72
C ALA A 109 -9.93 -16.51 3.50
N GLY A 110 -9.83 -17.83 3.52
CA GLY A 110 -10.22 -18.70 2.40
C GLY A 110 -11.69 -18.62 1.98
N ASN A 111 -12.57 -18.06 2.80
CA ASN A 111 -13.99 -17.82 2.49
C ASN A 111 -14.27 -16.36 2.05
N VAL A 112 -13.26 -15.49 2.10
CA VAL A 112 -13.36 -14.11 1.64
C VAL A 112 -12.49 -14.03 0.40
N HIS A 113 -13.06 -13.58 -0.72
CA HIS A 113 -12.30 -13.29 -1.93
C HIS A 113 -11.41 -12.06 -1.69
N LEU A 114 -10.36 -12.25 -0.86
CA LEU A 114 -9.25 -11.33 -0.77
C LEU A 114 -8.39 -11.60 -2.00
N ASP A 115 -8.76 -10.96 -3.12
CA ASP A 115 -7.93 -10.94 -4.30
C ASP A 115 -6.67 -10.15 -3.96
N THR A 116 -5.57 -10.88 -3.81
CA THR A 116 -4.27 -10.33 -3.41
C THR A 116 -3.83 -9.23 -4.39
N ASP A 117 -4.11 -9.43 -5.67
CA ASP A 117 -3.74 -8.48 -6.71
C ASP A 117 -4.57 -7.19 -6.60
N CYS A 118 -5.87 -7.30 -6.33
CA CYS A 118 -6.75 -6.15 -6.12
C CYS A 118 -6.35 -5.34 -4.87
N ILE A 119 -5.97 -6.01 -3.79
CA ILE A 119 -5.53 -5.35 -2.54
C ILE A 119 -4.17 -4.66 -2.71
N LEU A 120 -3.22 -5.29 -3.39
CA LEU A 120 -1.86 -4.76 -3.55
C LEU A 120 -1.75 -3.72 -4.66
N LEU A 121 -2.43 -3.93 -5.77
CA LEU A 121 -2.31 -3.08 -6.96
C LEU A 121 -3.40 -2.01 -7.03
N GLY A 122 -4.55 -2.27 -6.37
CA GLY A 122 -5.76 -1.46 -6.54
C GLY A 122 -6.29 -1.54 -7.97
N GLU A 123 -7.51 -1.10 -8.18
CA GLU A 123 -8.08 -1.03 -9.53
C GLU A 123 -8.40 0.41 -9.91
N LEU A 124 -7.51 1.02 -10.69
CA LEU A 124 -7.66 2.37 -11.21
C LEU A 124 -8.94 2.54 -12.05
N ALA A 125 -9.38 1.44 -12.67
CA ALA A 125 -10.60 1.41 -13.48
C ALA A 125 -11.86 1.73 -12.67
N PHE A 126 -11.89 1.40 -11.39
CA PHE A 126 -13.03 1.68 -10.50
C PHE A 126 -12.94 3.03 -9.78
N ALA A 127 -11.81 3.72 -9.84
CA ALA A 127 -11.61 5.01 -9.19
C ALA A 127 -12.69 6.07 -9.51
N PRO A 128 -13.27 6.16 -10.74
CA PRO A 128 -14.32 7.11 -11.05
C PRO A 128 -15.67 6.81 -10.36
N PHE A 129 -15.88 5.58 -9.88
CA PHE A 129 -17.11 5.18 -9.19
C PHE A 129 -17.13 5.58 -7.72
N ASP A 130 -15.95 5.76 -7.11
CA ASP A 130 -15.82 6.24 -5.74
C ASP A 130 -15.81 7.78 -5.72
N ARG A 131 -17.00 8.38 -5.69
CA ARG A 131 -17.20 9.82 -5.81
C ARG A 131 -17.34 10.52 -4.46
N LEU A 132 -16.75 11.70 -4.38
CA LEU A 132 -16.87 12.58 -3.22
C LEU A 132 -18.12 13.46 -3.40
N ILE A 133 -19.18 13.14 -2.66
CA ILE A 133 -20.41 13.92 -2.66
C ILE A 133 -20.51 14.68 -1.33
N ILE A 134 -20.39 16.00 -1.37
CA ILE A 134 -20.54 16.87 -0.22
C ILE A 134 -21.73 17.82 -0.48
N ASN A 135 -22.71 17.85 0.43
CA ASN A 135 -23.92 18.69 0.32
C ASN A 135 -24.71 18.53 -1.00
N GLY A 136 -24.70 17.32 -1.58
CA GLY A 136 -25.42 17.06 -2.84
C GLY A 136 -24.69 17.54 -4.11
N MET A 137 -23.49 18.10 -3.98
CA MET A 137 -22.62 18.39 -5.13
C MET A 137 -21.60 17.28 -5.34
N ASP A 138 -21.54 16.77 -6.57
CA ASP A 138 -20.56 15.79 -7.00
C ASP A 138 -19.25 16.50 -7.35
N LEU A 139 -18.23 16.34 -6.48
CA LEU A 139 -16.94 16.98 -6.63
C LEU A 139 -15.93 16.14 -7.46
N GLY A 140 -16.34 14.93 -7.90
CA GLY A 140 -15.50 14.04 -8.70
C GLY A 140 -14.95 12.84 -7.92
N ALA A 141 -14.01 12.13 -8.53
CA ALA A 141 -13.43 10.93 -7.93
C ALA A 141 -12.58 11.25 -6.68
N LYS A 142 -12.81 10.53 -5.59
CA LYS A 142 -12.03 10.70 -4.32
C LYS A 142 -10.54 10.51 -4.52
N GLY A 143 -10.13 9.59 -5.39
CA GLY A 143 -8.73 9.33 -5.69
C GLY A 143 -7.96 10.55 -6.18
N LEU A 144 -8.62 11.48 -6.89
CA LEU A 144 -8.01 12.73 -7.35
C LEU A 144 -7.63 13.64 -6.18
N TYR A 145 -8.53 13.79 -5.20
CA TYR A 145 -8.28 14.63 -4.02
C TYR A 145 -7.22 14.04 -3.11
N LEU A 146 -7.25 12.71 -2.90
CA LEU A 146 -6.24 12.03 -2.09
C LEU A 146 -4.84 12.14 -2.70
N SER A 147 -4.71 12.03 -4.03
CA SER A 147 -3.42 12.20 -4.71
C SER A 147 -2.91 13.64 -4.65
N LEU A 148 -3.81 14.64 -4.76
CA LEU A 148 -3.45 16.07 -4.61
C LEU A 148 -2.99 16.40 -3.18
N ILE A 149 -3.65 15.86 -2.16
CA ILE A 149 -3.25 16.05 -0.75
C ILE A 149 -1.87 15.42 -0.50
N HIS A 150 -1.56 14.29 -1.13
CA HIS A 150 -0.26 13.64 -0.97
C HIS A 150 0.90 14.43 -1.59
N ILE A 151 0.64 15.22 -2.65
CA ILE A 151 1.65 16.03 -3.34
C ILE A 151 1.87 17.38 -2.63
N SER A 152 0.86 17.92 -1.93
CA SER A 152 0.96 19.20 -1.20
C SER A 152 1.67 19.03 0.13
#